data_854cbaf258cbd1fa61a63a1ecd88c4fd
#
_entry.id   854cbaf258cbd1fa61a63a1ecd88c4fd
#
_cell.length_a   1.000
_cell.length_b   1.000
_cell.length_c   1.000
_cell.angle_alpha   90.00
_cell.angle_beta   90.00
_cell.angle_gamma   90.00
#
_symmetry.space_group_name_H-M   'P 1'
#
loop_
_entity.id
_entity.type
_entity.pdbx_description
1 polymer ?
#
loop_
_entity_poly.entity_id
_entity_poly.type
_entity_poly.pdbx_seq_one_letter_code
_entity_poly.pdbx_strand_id
1 'polypeptide(L)'
;MKKNISISIFIIAAGFVLNISCNKDIEGRTDNLPALAPSNIDLEAGSWKLVLLSRPDSFLVTPPAATNTPGYIGELNEVKGLQQNLTHDQIGSIKYWAAGAVLRWNETMRELVAKHNLPPYQNEDDTYPIPSGANPFAYPQFPFSNPPYAARAYAYVSAAQYDALVACWYYKKLYNRPAPYKTDSTINANATLITKTDLPSYPSEDAVLAGVTAEMMKMLFPTELAFVEQKAADAKASALASGKNTRSDWTAGEALGRQIASVFAARGRNDNTSKAVGTPAQWAQLEEDAKARGEIPWMSLEIPKRPPMLPFFGNVKPFLFDSLTVIALRPGPPPSTSSDEMKSEISEVLSYTTNATRENFRIVHFWADGVSTYTPPGHWDAIAAEDFVKKNFSEVRWARNMALLNMTEMDAAIVCWNTKYFYFNPRPTQMDPSIKTLTGIPNFPSYISGHSTFSGAAATILGHIIPERANAYAAMAEEAARSRLIAGIHYNKSDCGVGLTVGENVGNYAVQRAMTDGAE
;
A
#
# COMPACT_ATOMS: atom_id res chain seq x y z
N MET A 1 -41.89 41.78 30.68
CA MET A 1 -41.76 40.80 29.59
C MET A 1 -40.70 41.10 28.52
N LYS A 2 -39.89 42.16 28.57
CA LYS A 2 -38.89 42.52 27.54
C LYS A 2 -37.43 42.07 27.86
N LYS A 3 -37.12 41.60 29.09
CA LYS A 3 -35.75 41.20 29.47
C LYS A 3 -35.41 39.72 29.18
N ASN A 4 -36.40 38.84 29.05
CA ASN A 4 -36.15 37.41 28.85
C ASN A 4 -35.95 37.03 27.38
N ILE A 5 -36.38 37.86 26.42
CA ILE A 5 -36.20 37.58 24.98
C ILE A 5 -34.75 37.83 24.53
N SER A 6 -34.07 38.83 25.13
CA SER A 6 -32.68 39.14 24.78
C SER A 6 -31.70 38.06 25.23
N ILE A 7 -31.96 37.39 26.36
CA ILE A 7 -31.09 36.31 26.88
C ILE A 7 -31.25 35.04 26.05
N SER A 8 -32.48 34.73 25.61
CA SER A 8 -32.73 33.55 24.76
C SER A 8 -32.11 33.69 23.38
N ILE A 9 -32.11 34.87 22.79
CA ILE A 9 -31.46 35.13 21.48
C ILE A 9 -29.94 35.06 21.60
N PHE A 10 -29.35 35.49 22.72
CA PHE A 10 -27.91 35.41 22.95
C PHE A 10 -27.43 33.96 23.17
N ILE A 11 -28.23 33.12 23.84
CA ILE A 11 -27.92 31.70 24.04
C ILE A 11 -28.05 30.93 22.71
N ILE A 12 -29.02 31.23 21.86
CA ILE A 12 -29.19 30.64 20.53
C ILE A 12 -28.04 31.07 19.59
N ALA A 13 -27.65 32.35 19.61
CA ALA A 13 -26.51 32.83 18.83
C ALA A 13 -25.17 32.26 19.31
N ALA A 14 -24.96 32.11 20.62
CA ALA A 14 -23.78 31.48 21.18
C ALA A 14 -23.74 29.95 20.86
N GLY A 15 -24.90 29.28 20.85
CA GLY A 15 -24.99 27.86 20.45
C GLY A 15 -24.69 27.66 18.95
N PHE A 16 -25.06 28.60 18.08
CA PHE A 16 -24.73 28.53 16.66
C PHE A 16 -23.25 28.83 16.37
N VAL A 17 -22.61 29.71 17.12
CA VAL A 17 -21.17 30.02 16.98
C VAL A 17 -20.29 28.86 17.49
N LEU A 18 -20.75 28.09 18.50
CA LEU A 18 -20.01 26.92 19.00
C LEU A 18 -20.09 25.70 18.08
N ASN A 19 -21.10 25.61 17.20
CA ASN A 19 -21.19 24.50 16.23
C ASN A 19 -20.37 24.72 14.95
N ILE A 20 -19.85 25.91 14.69
CA ILE A 20 -18.99 26.19 13.53
C ILE A 20 -17.50 25.94 13.85
N SER A 21 -17.15 25.69 15.12
CA SER A 21 -15.76 25.57 15.57
C SER A 21 -15.19 24.16 15.56
N CYS A 22 -15.97 23.12 15.22
CA CYS A 22 -15.52 21.72 15.37
C CYS A 22 -15.36 20.93 14.05
N ASN A 23 -15.51 21.55 12.89
CA ASN A 23 -15.26 20.91 11.60
C ASN A 23 -14.06 21.55 10.88
N LYS A 24 -12.91 21.60 11.53
CA LYS A 24 -11.65 21.68 10.78
C LYS A 24 -11.14 20.25 10.64
N ASP A 25 -11.26 19.72 9.46
CA ASP A 25 -10.51 18.54 9.07
C ASP A 25 -9.04 18.81 9.38
N ILE A 26 -8.37 17.83 10.00
CA ILE A 26 -6.92 17.91 10.20
C ILE A 26 -6.31 17.69 8.83
N GLU A 27 -5.98 18.77 8.14
CA GLU A 27 -5.26 18.71 6.88
C GLU A 27 -3.86 18.12 7.16
N GLY A 28 -3.56 16.99 6.54
CA GLY A 28 -2.25 16.36 6.63
C GLY A 28 -1.15 17.21 5.99
N ARG A 29 0.10 17.01 6.37
CA ARG A 29 1.28 17.70 5.79
C ARG A 29 1.45 17.50 4.29
N THR A 30 0.84 16.47 3.72
CA THR A 30 0.94 16.06 2.32
C THR A 30 0.29 17.05 1.35
N ASP A 31 -0.61 17.91 1.82
CA ASP A 31 -1.32 18.86 0.95
C ASP A 31 -0.43 19.97 0.38
N ASN A 32 0.72 20.26 1.00
CA ASN A 32 1.64 21.32 0.62
C ASN A 32 2.95 20.84 -0.02
N LEU A 33 2.98 19.67 -0.63
CA LEU A 33 4.16 19.20 -1.35
C LEU A 33 4.39 20.00 -2.63
N PRO A 34 5.66 20.22 -3.04
CA PRO A 34 5.96 20.88 -4.31
C PRO A 34 5.48 20.02 -5.49
N ALA A 35 5.21 20.67 -6.61
CA ALA A 35 4.95 19.96 -7.85
C ALA A 35 6.14 19.08 -8.24
N LEU A 36 5.85 17.90 -8.78
CA LEU A 36 6.87 16.94 -9.22
C LEU A 36 7.76 17.57 -10.28
N ALA A 37 9.07 17.60 -10.00
CA ALA A 37 10.08 18.23 -10.85
C ALA A 37 11.24 17.26 -11.10
N PRO A 38 11.05 16.23 -11.94
CA PRO A 38 12.03 15.17 -12.13
C PRO A 38 13.34 15.71 -12.70
N SER A 39 14.46 15.25 -12.14
CA SER A 39 15.79 15.54 -12.66
C SER A 39 16.10 14.76 -13.95
N ASN A 40 15.48 13.59 -14.10
CA ASN A 40 15.47 12.76 -15.30
C ASN A 40 14.02 12.37 -15.60
N ILE A 41 13.57 12.61 -16.83
CA ILE A 41 12.19 12.32 -17.25
C ILE A 41 12.00 10.88 -17.73
N ASP A 42 13.05 10.07 -17.77
CA ASP A 42 13.02 8.66 -18.15
C ASP A 42 12.34 8.39 -19.52
N LEU A 43 12.79 9.09 -20.56
CA LEU A 43 12.23 8.99 -21.93
C LEU A 43 12.18 7.57 -22.49
N GLU A 44 13.08 6.70 -22.06
CA GLU A 44 13.18 5.31 -22.49
C GLU A 44 12.31 4.35 -21.64
N ALA A 45 11.54 4.86 -20.71
CA ALA A 45 10.73 4.03 -19.80
C ALA A 45 9.76 3.09 -20.52
N GLY A 46 9.34 3.43 -21.74
CA GLY A 46 8.52 2.54 -22.58
C GLY A 46 9.18 1.22 -23.00
N SER A 47 10.49 1.06 -22.74
CA SER A 47 11.24 -0.17 -23.00
C SER A 47 11.58 -0.98 -21.73
N TRP A 48 11.19 -0.50 -20.54
CA TRP A 48 11.47 -1.19 -19.29
C TRP A 48 10.72 -2.51 -19.16
N LYS A 49 11.29 -3.45 -18.41
CA LYS A 49 10.73 -4.80 -18.23
C LYS A 49 9.42 -4.77 -17.44
N LEU A 50 8.36 -5.15 -18.08
CA LEU A 50 7.01 -5.24 -17.54
C LEU A 50 6.87 -6.35 -16.46
N VAL A 51 5.85 -6.25 -15.62
CA VAL A 51 5.52 -7.25 -14.59
C VAL A 51 4.63 -8.35 -15.16
N LEU A 52 3.49 -8.01 -15.73
CA LEU A 52 2.51 -8.96 -16.26
C LEU A 52 2.24 -8.80 -17.75
N LEU A 53 2.32 -7.60 -18.30
CA LEU A 53 2.14 -7.42 -19.73
C LEU A 53 3.30 -8.07 -20.49
N SER A 54 3.01 -8.71 -21.60
CA SER A 54 4.03 -9.31 -22.46
C SER A 54 4.77 -8.26 -23.30
N ARG A 55 4.11 -7.15 -23.63
CA ARG A 55 4.62 -6.04 -24.46
C ARG A 55 3.93 -4.73 -24.06
N PRO A 56 4.61 -3.56 -24.17
CA PRO A 56 4.02 -2.27 -23.84
C PRO A 56 2.86 -1.88 -24.77
N ASP A 57 2.81 -2.42 -25.99
CA ASP A 57 1.75 -2.22 -26.97
C ASP A 57 0.70 -3.34 -26.99
N SER A 58 0.54 -4.09 -25.88
CA SER A 58 -0.47 -5.15 -25.73
C SER A 58 -1.91 -4.63 -25.92
N PHE A 59 -2.14 -3.36 -25.65
CA PHE A 59 -3.41 -2.65 -25.88
C PHE A 59 -3.17 -1.46 -26.79
N LEU A 60 -3.94 -1.39 -27.89
CA LEU A 60 -3.77 -0.35 -28.90
C LEU A 60 -4.31 0.99 -28.42
N VAL A 61 -3.48 2.04 -28.52
CA VAL A 61 -3.88 3.43 -28.36
C VAL A 61 -3.97 4.07 -29.75
N THR A 62 -5.15 4.60 -30.10
CA THR A 62 -5.36 5.25 -31.41
C THR A 62 -4.44 6.46 -31.57
N PRO A 63 -3.82 6.68 -32.75
CA PRO A 63 -3.03 7.88 -32.97
C PRO A 63 -3.82 9.17 -32.70
N PRO A 64 -3.20 10.18 -32.03
CA PRO A 64 -3.88 11.42 -31.74
C PRO A 64 -4.14 12.24 -33.01
N ALA A 65 -5.17 13.08 -32.97
CA ALA A 65 -5.39 14.07 -34.03
C ALA A 65 -4.20 15.05 -34.12
N ALA A 66 -3.91 15.51 -35.33
CA ALA A 66 -2.87 16.53 -35.53
C ALA A 66 -3.24 17.85 -34.83
N THR A 67 -2.23 18.59 -34.32
CA THR A 67 -2.41 19.79 -33.52
C THR A 67 -3.03 20.97 -34.25
N ASN A 68 -3.09 20.93 -35.58
CA ASN A 68 -3.72 21.95 -36.42
C ASN A 68 -5.18 21.62 -36.82
N THR A 69 -5.76 20.53 -36.33
CA THR A 69 -7.15 20.16 -36.63
C THR A 69 -8.15 21.00 -35.83
N PRO A 70 -9.33 21.32 -36.41
CA PRO A 70 -10.38 22.05 -35.68
C PRO A 70 -10.79 21.39 -34.36
N GLY A 71 -10.81 20.04 -34.30
CA GLY A 71 -11.12 19.30 -33.07
C GLY A 71 -10.10 19.56 -31.97
N TYR A 72 -8.80 19.46 -32.26
CA TYR A 72 -7.76 19.72 -31.26
C TYR A 72 -7.72 21.21 -30.83
N ILE A 73 -7.93 22.16 -31.78
CA ILE A 73 -8.06 23.58 -31.46
C ILE A 73 -9.24 23.81 -30.50
N GLY A 74 -10.36 23.10 -30.70
CA GLY A 74 -11.51 23.10 -29.79
C GLY A 74 -11.13 22.65 -28.37
N GLU A 75 -10.32 21.59 -28.23
CA GLU A 75 -9.82 21.12 -26.94
C GLU A 75 -8.88 22.14 -26.27
N LEU A 76 -8.01 22.82 -27.02
CA LEU A 76 -7.18 23.91 -26.48
C LEU A 76 -8.04 25.08 -25.97
N ASN A 77 -9.13 25.42 -26.67
CA ASN A 77 -10.07 26.44 -26.20
C ASN A 77 -10.82 26.00 -24.95
N GLU A 78 -11.16 24.72 -24.83
CA GLU A 78 -11.71 24.15 -23.59
C GLU A 78 -10.74 24.34 -22.42
N VAL A 79 -9.46 23.95 -22.58
CA VAL A 79 -8.42 24.12 -21.53
C VAL A 79 -8.31 25.60 -21.13
N LYS A 80 -8.28 26.52 -22.08
CA LYS A 80 -8.27 27.98 -21.78
C LYS A 80 -9.49 28.39 -20.99
N GLY A 81 -10.67 27.88 -21.34
CA GLY A 81 -11.91 28.18 -20.62
C GLY A 81 -11.88 27.69 -19.17
N LEU A 82 -11.35 26.47 -18.94
CA LEU A 82 -11.20 25.91 -17.60
C LEU A 82 -10.22 26.70 -16.71
N GLN A 83 -9.24 27.37 -17.31
CA GLN A 83 -8.28 28.20 -16.57
C GLN A 83 -8.82 29.58 -16.18
N GLN A 84 -9.95 29.98 -16.75
CA GLN A 84 -10.59 31.25 -16.38
C GLN A 84 -11.30 31.08 -15.03
N ASN A 85 -10.97 31.96 -14.08
CA ASN A 85 -11.66 32.05 -12.79
C ASN A 85 -11.60 30.76 -11.93
N LEU A 86 -10.42 30.13 -11.87
CA LEU A 86 -10.19 28.99 -10.96
C LEU A 86 -10.51 29.38 -9.52
N THR A 87 -11.32 28.57 -8.86
CA THR A 87 -11.62 28.72 -7.44
C THR A 87 -10.40 28.32 -6.58
N HIS A 88 -10.43 28.71 -5.30
CA HIS A 88 -9.38 28.31 -4.36
C HIS A 88 -9.25 26.78 -4.27
N ASP A 89 -10.38 26.06 -4.21
CA ASP A 89 -10.41 24.59 -4.14
C ASP A 89 -9.84 23.94 -5.40
N GLN A 90 -10.17 24.48 -6.59
CA GLN A 90 -9.59 23.99 -7.84
C GLN A 90 -8.07 24.18 -7.89
N ILE A 91 -7.57 25.34 -7.42
CA ILE A 91 -6.14 25.60 -7.29
C ILE A 91 -5.51 24.61 -6.28
N GLY A 92 -6.17 24.38 -5.16
CA GLY A 92 -5.76 23.38 -4.17
C GLY A 92 -5.66 21.98 -4.78
N SER A 93 -6.69 21.54 -5.51
CA SER A 93 -6.72 20.25 -6.18
C SER A 93 -5.61 20.11 -7.25
N ILE A 94 -5.35 21.15 -8.05
CA ILE A 94 -4.23 21.16 -9.01
C ILE A 94 -2.90 20.98 -8.28
N LYS A 95 -2.66 21.70 -7.18
CA LYS A 95 -1.43 21.55 -6.37
C LYS A 95 -1.30 20.17 -5.76
N TYR A 96 -2.40 19.63 -5.26
CA TYR A 96 -2.44 18.29 -4.68
C TYR A 96 -1.96 17.24 -5.69
N TRP A 97 -2.56 17.17 -6.86
CA TRP A 97 -2.21 16.20 -7.91
C TRP A 97 -0.86 16.49 -8.59
N ALA A 98 -0.43 17.74 -8.61
CA ALA A 98 0.87 18.12 -9.18
C ALA A 98 2.07 17.53 -8.42
N ALA A 99 1.91 17.13 -7.16
CA ALA A 99 2.96 16.49 -6.38
C ALA A 99 3.30 15.06 -6.82
N GLY A 100 2.52 14.49 -7.74
CA GLY A 100 2.72 13.15 -8.31
C GLY A 100 1.51 12.24 -8.09
N ALA A 101 0.96 11.70 -9.16
CA ALA A 101 -0.24 10.88 -9.10
C ALA A 101 0.01 9.53 -8.42
N VAL A 102 1.18 8.90 -8.60
CA VAL A 102 1.56 7.65 -7.90
C VAL A 102 1.55 7.86 -6.39
N LEU A 103 2.15 8.97 -5.91
CA LEU A 103 2.15 9.33 -4.50
C LEU A 103 0.71 9.47 -3.97
N ARG A 104 -0.13 10.25 -4.65
CA ARG A 104 -1.51 10.54 -4.19
C ARG A 104 -2.41 9.31 -4.20
N TRP A 105 -2.24 8.43 -5.16
CA TRP A 105 -2.95 7.16 -5.16
C TRP A 105 -2.44 6.19 -4.09
N ASN A 106 -1.14 6.21 -3.75
CA ASN A 106 -0.61 5.45 -2.63
C ASN A 106 -1.15 5.96 -1.28
N GLU A 107 -1.23 7.29 -1.08
CA GLU A 107 -1.87 7.89 0.10
C GLU A 107 -3.33 7.46 0.22
N THR A 108 -4.09 7.53 -0.88
CA THR A 108 -5.49 7.08 -0.93
C THR A 108 -5.62 5.59 -0.57
N MET A 109 -4.70 4.75 -1.06
CA MET A 109 -4.70 3.32 -0.70
C MET A 109 -4.41 3.10 0.78
N ARG A 110 -3.42 3.80 1.34
CA ARG A 110 -3.10 3.71 2.78
C ARG A 110 -4.29 4.13 3.65
N GLU A 111 -5.03 5.17 3.24
CA GLU A 111 -6.29 5.58 3.88
C GLU A 111 -7.33 4.45 3.85
N LEU A 112 -7.58 3.84 2.67
CA LEU A 112 -8.54 2.75 2.54
C LEU A 112 -8.11 1.49 3.31
N VAL A 113 -6.82 1.14 3.28
CA VAL A 113 -6.29 0.03 4.09
C VAL A 113 -6.54 0.30 5.57
N ALA A 114 -6.22 1.49 6.09
CA ALA A 114 -6.44 1.84 7.48
C ALA A 114 -7.93 1.78 7.86
N LYS A 115 -8.81 2.30 7.01
CA LYS A 115 -10.27 2.27 7.20
C LYS A 115 -10.82 0.85 7.31
N HIS A 116 -10.30 -0.08 6.52
CA HIS A 116 -10.77 -1.47 6.47
C HIS A 116 -9.95 -2.43 7.35
N ASN A 117 -8.90 -1.97 8.02
CA ASN A 117 -8.09 -2.78 8.92
C ASN A 117 -8.74 -2.89 10.30
N LEU A 118 -9.90 -3.54 10.34
CA LEU A 118 -10.67 -3.77 11.55
C LEU A 118 -10.87 -5.27 11.77
N PRO A 119 -10.83 -5.76 13.03
CA PRO A 119 -11.21 -7.13 13.32
C PRO A 119 -12.72 -7.29 13.07
N PRO A 120 -13.18 -8.50 12.72
CA PRO A 120 -14.61 -8.76 12.66
C PRO A 120 -15.25 -8.64 14.05
N TYR A 121 -16.50 -8.16 14.12
CA TYR A 121 -17.30 -8.28 15.32
C TYR A 121 -17.63 -9.74 15.59
N GLN A 122 -17.84 -10.01 16.87
CA GLN A 122 -18.34 -11.28 17.34
C GLN A 122 -19.85 -11.38 17.09
N ASN A 123 -20.31 -12.53 16.67
CA ASN A 123 -21.73 -12.85 16.58
C ASN A 123 -22.32 -13.09 17.98
N GLU A 124 -23.66 -13.09 18.10
CA GLU A 124 -24.37 -13.35 19.36
C GLU A 124 -24.10 -14.76 19.92
N ASP A 125 -23.72 -15.71 19.08
CA ASP A 125 -23.40 -17.10 19.43
C ASP A 125 -21.89 -17.30 19.76
N ASP A 126 -21.18 -16.23 20.05
CA ASP A 126 -19.75 -16.25 20.36
C ASP A 126 -18.85 -16.72 19.19
N THR A 127 -19.35 -16.71 17.97
CA THR A 127 -18.53 -16.97 16.76
C THR A 127 -18.11 -15.68 16.08
N TYR A 128 -17.14 -15.80 15.17
CA TYR A 128 -16.72 -14.70 14.32
C TYR A 128 -17.13 -14.94 12.87
N PRO A 129 -17.71 -13.94 12.19
CA PRO A 129 -18.03 -14.07 10.78
C PRO A 129 -16.77 -14.14 9.93
N ILE A 130 -16.84 -14.89 8.84
CA ILE A 130 -15.75 -15.00 7.86
C ILE A 130 -16.07 -14.08 6.68
N PRO A 131 -15.15 -13.19 6.25
CA PRO A 131 -15.36 -12.35 5.10
C PRO A 131 -15.64 -13.17 3.83
N SER A 132 -16.59 -12.74 3.03
CA SER A 132 -16.95 -13.43 1.78
C SER A 132 -16.69 -12.56 0.56
N GLY A 133 -15.81 -13.01 -0.33
CA GLY A 133 -15.61 -12.37 -1.63
C GLY A 133 -16.82 -12.46 -2.56
N ALA A 134 -17.76 -13.40 -2.30
CA ALA A 134 -19.01 -13.53 -3.07
C ALA A 134 -20.07 -12.49 -2.67
N ASN A 135 -20.00 -11.98 -1.43
CA ASN A 135 -20.87 -10.91 -0.95
C ASN A 135 -20.06 -9.86 -0.19
N PRO A 136 -19.39 -8.92 -0.89
CA PRO A 136 -18.49 -7.94 -0.28
C PRO A 136 -19.20 -6.90 0.60
N PHE A 137 -20.50 -6.79 0.52
CA PHE A 137 -21.30 -5.85 1.32
C PHE A 137 -21.83 -6.46 2.62
N ALA A 138 -21.78 -7.79 2.77
CA ALA A 138 -22.11 -8.45 4.02
C ALA A 138 -21.02 -8.18 5.07
N TYR A 139 -21.42 -8.11 6.34
CA TYR A 139 -20.44 -7.98 7.43
C TYR A 139 -19.73 -9.32 7.72
N PRO A 140 -18.45 -9.34 7.99
CA PRO A 140 -17.48 -8.25 7.84
C PRO A 140 -17.27 -7.90 6.37
N GLN A 141 -17.23 -6.59 6.07
CA GLN A 141 -17.09 -6.14 4.68
C GLN A 141 -15.78 -6.65 4.06
N PHE A 142 -15.88 -7.12 2.81
CA PHE A 142 -14.72 -7.50 2.03
C PHE A 142 -14.26 -6.30 1.17
N PRO A 143 -12.94 -6.06 1.02
CA PRO A 143 -11.84 -6.79 1.63
C PRO A 143 -11.66 -6.42 3.10
N PHE A 144 -11.37 -7.45 3.92
CA PHE A 144 -10.93 -7.26 5.28
C PHE A 144 -9.43 -6.99 5.26
N SER A 145 -9.01 -5.75 5.53
CA SER A 145 -7.61 -5.35 5.48
C SER A 145 -6.86 -5.83 6.72
N ASN A 146 -5.89 -6.69 6.51
CA ASN A 146 -4.92 -7.17 7.49
C ASN A 146 -3.53 -7.18 6.82
N PRO A 147 -2.42 -7.39 7.53
CA PRO A 147 -1.10 -7.26 6.92
C PRO A 147 -0.90 -8.02 5.61
N PRO A 148 -1.31 -9.30 5.44
CA PRO A 148 -1.19 -10.00 4.16
C PRO A 148 -2.08 -9.44 3.05
N TYR A 149 -3.34 -9.13 3.36
CA TYR A 149 -4.25 -8.55 2.36
C TYR A 149 -3.86 -7.13 1.99
N ALA A 150 -3.36 -6.34 2.96
CA ALA A 150 -2.82 -5.03 2.71
C ALA A 150 -1.60 -5.09 1.77
N ALA A 151 -0.62 -5.94 2.07
CA ALA A 151 0.55 -6.17 1.20
C ALA A 151 0.14 -6.55 -0.22
N ARG A 152 -0.86 -7.45 -0.34
CA ARG A 152 -1.42 -7.83 -1.63
C ARG A 152 -2.07 -6.65 -2.36
N ALA A 153 -2.84 -5.82 -1.66
CA ALA A 153 -3.49 -4.66 -2.28
C ALA A 153 -2.47 -3.66 -2.80
N TYR A 154 -1.47 -3.30 -2.00
CA TYR A 154 -0.37 -2.43 -2.42
C TYR A 154 0.39 -3.00 -3.62
N ALA A 155 0.75 -4.29 -3.60
CA ALA A 155 1.49 -4.93 -4.68
C ALA A 155 0.73 -4.91 -6.01
N TYR A 156 -0.56 -5.28 -6.00
CA TYR A 156 -1.38 -5.31 -7.22
C TYR A 156 -1.55 -3.93 -7.84
N VAL A 157 -1.82 -2.90 -7.02
CA VAL A 157 -2.01 -1.54 -7.54
C VAL A 157 -0.68 -0.99 -8.05
N SER A 158 0.40 -1.09 -7.27
CA SER A 158 1.71 -0.54 -7.67
C SER A 158 2.28 -1.23 -8.91
N ALA A 159 2.17 -2.55 -9.01
CA ALA A 159 2.61 -3.29 -10.20
C ALA A 159 1.77 -2.96 -11.44
N ALA A 160 0.45 -2.77 -11.27
CA ALA A 160 -0.42 -2.36 -12.37
C ALA A 160 -0.15 -0.92 -12.82
N GLN A 161 0.10 0.01 -11.89
CA GLN A 161 0.52 1.38 -12.21
C GLN A 161 1.84 1.41 -12.98
N TYR A 162 2.81 0.59 -12.58
CA TYR A 162 4.09 0.50 -13.27
C TYR A 162 3.94 0.00 -14.72
N ASP A 163 3.29 -1.14 -14.94
CA ASP A 163 3.06 -1.64 -16.30
C ASP A 163 2.27 -0.65 -17.16
N ALA A 164 1.30 0.04 -16.56
CA ALA A 164 0.48 1.04 -17.24
C ALA A 164 1.31 2.27 -17.66
N LEU A 165 2.24 2.72 -16.82
CA LEU A 165 3.13 3.83 -17.18
C LEU A 165 4.19 3.44 -18.20
N VAL A 166 4.74 2.22 -18.14
CA VAL A 166 5.62 1.71 -19.20
C VAL A 166 4.90 1.70 -20.55
N ALA A 167 3.67 1.19 -20.61
CA ALA A 167 2.85 1.21 -21.82
C ALA A 167 2.52 2.65 -22.26
N CYS A 168 2.20 3.55 -21.32
CA CYS A 168 1.98 4.97 -21.60
C CYS A 168 3.21 5.61 -22.26
N TRP A 169 4.40 5.38 -21.72
CA TRP A 169 5.66 5.94 -22.23
C TRP A 169 6.03 5.39 -23.61
N TYR A 170 5.71 4.12 -23.90
CA TYR A 170 5.84 3.58 -25.24
C TYR A 170 5.06 4.43 -26.26
N TYR A 171 3.79 4.76 -25.98
CA TYR A 171 2.97 5.57 -26.86
C TYR A 171 3.32 7.06 -26.83
N LYS A 172 3.74 7.60 -25.69
CA LYS A 172 4.26 8.98 -25.60
C LYS A 172 5.44 9.18 -26.53
N LYS A 173 6.40 8.25 -26.54
CA LYS A 173 7.56 8.27 -27.43
C LYS A 173 7.14 8.11 -28.91
N LEU A 174 6.20 7.21 -29.18
CA LEU A 174 5.71 6.93 -30.53
C LEU A 174 5.01 8.14 -31.18
N TYR A 175 4.12 8.80 -30.43
CA TYR A 175 3.29 9.88 -30.97
C TYR A 175 3.88 11.27 -30.75
N ASN A 176 4.66 11.46 -29.73
CA ASN A 176 5.39 12.68 -29.38
C ASN A 176 4.55 13.96 -29.48
N ARG A 177 3.27 13.93 -29.06
CA ARG A 177 2.38 15.10 -29.11
C ARG A 177 2.79 16.13 -28.07
N PRO A 178 3.05 17.39 -28.45
CA PRO A 178 3.43 18.44 -27.49
C PRO A 178 2.28 18.74 -26.52
N ALA A 179 2.65 19.14 -25.29
CA ALA A 179 1.67 19.57 -24.29
C ALA A 179 0.87 20.80 -24.77
N PRO A 180 -0.37 20.99 -24.29
CA PRO A 180 -1.23 22.11 -24.66
C PRO A 180 -0.54 23.48 -24.56
N TYR A 181 0.16 23.77 -23.46
CA TYR A 181 0.89 25.02 -23.26
C TYR A 181 2.09 25.25 -24.20
N LYS A 182 2.56 24.20 -24.87
CA LYS A 182 3.58 24.30 -25.93
C LYS A 182 2.97 24.55 -27.30
N THR A 183 1.78 24.07 -27.52
CA THR A 183 1.05 24.26 -28.79
C THR A 183 0.38 25.63 -28.82
N ASP A 184 -0.14 26.11 -27.71
CA ASP A 184 -0.76 27.42 -27.58
C ASP A 184 -0.17 28.15 -26.35
N SER A 185 0.66 29.16 -26.58
CA SER A 185 1.33 29.94 -25.55
C SER A 185 0.38 30.77 -24.65
N THR A 186 -0.89 30.91 -25.05
CA THR A 186 -1.91 31.60 -24.23
C THR A 186 -2.48 30.68 -23.14
N ILE A 187 -2.26 29.37 -23.23
CA ILE A 187 -2.57 28.42 -22.15
C ILE A 187 -1.54 28.64 -21.05
N ASN A 188 -2.03 29.10 -19.92
CA ASN A 188 -1.17 29.40 -18.78
C ASN A 188 -0.87 28.12 -18.00
N ALA A 189 0.22 27.40 -18.38
CA ALA A 189 0.80 26.45 -17.47
C ALA A 189 1.47 27.27 -16.35
N ASN A 190 0.71 27.59 -15.31
CA ASN A 190 1.23 28.35 -14.21
C ASN A 190 2.40 27.59 -13.57
N ALA A 191 3.62 28.11 -13.71
CA ALA A 191 4.85 27.46 -13.24
C ALA A 191 4.85 27.20 -11.72
N THR A 192 3.94 27.84 -10.98
CA THR A 192 3.74 27.60 -9.55
C THR A 192 2.82 26.41 -9.27
N LEU A 193 2.04 25.95 -10.24
CA LEU A 193 1.06 24.87 -10.08
C LEU A 193 1.52 23.56 -10.71
N ILE A 194 2.27 23.60 -11.83
CA ILE A 194 2.85 22.43 -12.48
C ILE A 194 4.27 22.73 -12.95
N THR A 195 5.11 21.71 -12.94
CA THR A 195 6.45 21.80 -13.55
C THR A 195 6.31 21.75 -15.06
N LYS A 196 6.83 22.77 -15.75
CA LYS A 196 6.94 22.75 -17.21
C LYS A 196 8.06 21.80 -17.61
N THR A 197 7.68 20.71 -18.25
CA THR A 197 8.61 19.73 -18.79
C THR A 197 8.39 19.59 -20.29
N ASP A 198 9.38 19.03 -21.00
CA ASP A 198 9.26 18.69 -22.42
C ASP A 198 8.53 17.36 -22.67
N LEU A 199 7.73 16.93 -21.69
CA LEU A 199 7.00 15.68 -21.76
C LEU A 199 5.90 15.74 -22.84
N PRO A 200 5.82 14.71 -23.71
CA PRO A 200 4.67 14.54 -24.57
C PRO A 200 3.37 14.37 -23.76
N SER A 201 2.27 14.99 -24.20
CA SER A 201 1.01 14.94 -23.46
C SER A 201 0.17 13.68 -23.69
N TYR A 202 0.37 12.98 -24.80
CA TYR A 202 -0.51 11.91 -25.26
C TYR A 202 0.15 10.53 -25.26
N PRO A 203 -0.49 9.52 -24.65
CA PRO A 203 -1.61 9.60 -23.73
C PRO A 203 -1.20 10.23 -22.38
N SER A 204 -2.16 10.74 -21.60
CA SER A 204 -1.89 11.34 -20.29
C SER A 204 -1.45 10.32 -19.24
N GLU A 205 -0.33 10.55 -18.55
CA GLU A 205 0.14 9.72 -17.43
C GLU A 205 -0.85 9.72 -16.26
N ASP A 206 -1.35 10.92 -15.89
CA ASP A 206 -2.32 11.07 -14.80
C ASP A 206 -3.59 10.28 -15.07
N ALA A 207 -4.03 10.27 -16.35
CA ALA A 207 -5.20 9.52 -16.78
C ALA A 207 -4.98 8.01 -16.77
N VAL A 208 -3.81 7.55 -17.21
CA VAL A 208 -3.42 6.13 -17.14
C VAL A 208 -3.43 5.65 -15.70
N LEU A 209 -2.82 6.42 -14.79
CA LEU A 209 -2.79 6.12 -13.36
C LEU A 209 -4.19 6.14 -12.74
N ALA A 210 -5.02 7.14 -13.05
CA ALA A 210 -6.39 7.21 -12.57
C ALA A 210 -7.21 5.99 -13.06
N GLY A 211 -7.10 5.63 -14.33
CA GLY A 211 -7.83 4.51 -14.92
C GLY A 211 -7.42 3.16 -14.33
N VAL A 212 -6.11 2.88 -14.27
CA VAL A 212 -5.61 1.59 -13.74
C VAL A 212 -5.91 1.46 -12.25
N THR A 213 -5.70 2.52 -11.48
CA THR A 213 -5.89 2.50 -10.03
C THR A 213 -7.37 2.36 -9.67
N ALA A 214 -8.26 3.13 -10.32
CA ALA A 214 -9.70 3.02 -10.08
C ALA A 214 -10.22 1.61 -10.33
N GLU A 215 -9.83 0.96 -11.43
CA GLU A 215 -10.25 -0.42 -11.72
C GLU A 215 -9.67 -1.43 -10.72
N MET A 216 -8.41 -1.29 -10.31
CA MET A 216 -7.81 -2.16 -9.29
C MET A 216 -8.49 -1.98 -7.93
N MET A 217 -8.76 -0.75 -7.52
CA MET A 217 -9.45 -0.47 -6.25
C MET A 217 -10.89 -0.98 -6.23
N LYS A 218 -11.61 -0.98 -7.36
CA LYS A 218 -12.94 -1.61 -7.45
C LYS A 218 -12.89 -3.11 -7.12
N MET A 219 -11.83 -3.79 -7.51
CA MET A 219 -11.64 -5.20 -7.16
C MET A 219 -11.26 -5.39 -5.69
N LEU A 220 -10.42 -4.49 -5.16
CA LEU A 220 -9.84 -4.63 -3.83
C LEU A 220 -10.71 -4.02 -2.72
N PHE A 221 -11.41 -2.93 -3.02
CA PHE A 221 -12.26 -2.17 -2.10
C PHE A 221 -13.65 -1.90 -2.73
N PRO A 222 -14.45 -2.93 -3.01
CA PRO A 222 -15.71 -2.77 -3.76
C PRO A 222 -16.73 -1.87 -3.08
N THR A 223 -16.66 -1.69 -1.77
CA THR A 223 -17.52 -0.78 -1.00
C THR A 223 -17.12 0.69 -1.13
N GLU A 224 -15.94 0.98 -1.65
CA GLU A 224 -15.38 2.33 -1.78
C GLU A 224 -15.51 2.89 -3.20
N LEU A 225 -16.29 2.27 -4.06
CA LEU A 225 -16.39 2.63 -5.48
C LEU A 225 -16.69 4.12 -5.70
N ALA A 226 -17.66 4.68 -4.98
CA ALA A 226 -18.03 6.08 -5.13
C ALA A 226 -16.88 7.04 -4.76
N PHE A 227 -16.17 6.75 -3.68
CA PHE A 227 -15.01 7.52 -3.23
C PHE A 227 -13.86 7.46 -4.27
N VAL A 228 -13.55 6.27 -4.79
CA VAL A 228 -12.49 6.08 -5.78
C VAL A 228 -12.81 6.79 -7.11
N GLU A 229 -14.06 6.71 -7.58
CA GLU A 229 -14.48 7.42 -8.79
C GLU A 229 -14.46 8.94 -8.61
N GLN A 230 -14.80 9.44 -7.43
CA GLN A 230 -14.68 10.88 -7.13
C GLN A 230 -13.22 11.33 -7.18
N LYS A 231 -12.28 10.57 -6.59
CA LYS A 231 -10.84 10.87 -6.67
C LYS A 231 -10.33 10.88 -8.11
N ALA A 232 -10.77 9.93 -8.95
CA ALA A 232 -10.43 9.90 -10.37
C ALA A 232 -10.99 11.10 -11.13
N ALA A 233 -12.21 11.55 -10.81
CA ALA A 233 -12.82 12.75 -11.38
C ALA A 233 -12.06 14.02 -10.98
N ASP A 234 -11.62 14.13 -9.73
CA ASP A 234 -10.82 15.26 -9.24
C ASP A 234 -9.45 15.31 -9.92
N ALA A 235 -8.78 14.16 -10.10
CA ALA A 235 -7.53 14.08 -10.87
C ALA A 235 -7.71 14.57 -12.31
N LYS A 236 -8.82 14.17 -12.96
CA LYS A 236 -9.17 14.62 -14.32
C LYS A 236 -9.37 16.12 -14.41
N ALA A 237 -10.20 16.66 -13.52
CA ALA A 237 -10.47 18.10 -13.49
C ALA A 237 -9.17 18.89 -13.29
N SER A 238 -8.30 18.44 -12.40
CA SER A 238 -6.99 19.04 -12.12
C SER A 238 -6.05 18.99 -13.32
N ALA A 239 -5.92 17.84 -13.99
CA ALA A 239 -5.04 17.69 -15.15
C ALA A 239 -5.46 18.58 -16.34
N LEU A 240 -6.76 18.71 -16.60
CA LEU A 240 -7.29 19.57 -17.66
C LEU A 240 -7.12 21.06 -17.30
N ALA A 241 -7.52 21.47 -16.10
CA ALA A 241 -7.44 22.86 -15.66
C ALA A 241 -5.99 23.37 -15.51
N SER A 242 -5.04 22.48 -15.21
CA SER A 242 -3.61 22.84 -15.15
C SER A 242 -2.99 23.16 -16.52
N GLY A 243 -3.66 22.81 -17.62
CA GLY A 243 -3.11 22.96 -18.98
C GLY A 243 -2.07 21.89 -19.36
N LYS A 244 -1.91 20.84 -18.55
CA LYS A 244 -0.99 19.73 -18.80
C LYS A 244 -1.50 18.80 -19.90
N ASN A 245 -2.81 18.58 -19.97
CA ASN A 245 -3.47 17.66 -20.88
C ASN A 245 -4.73 18.26 -21.52
N THR A 246 -5.07 17.77 -22.71
CA THR A 246 -6.38 17.95 -23.34
C THR A 246 -7.32 16.80 -22.99
N ARG A 247 -8.60 16.94 -23.37
CA ARG A 247 -9.60 15.88 -23.18
C ARG A 247 -9.22 14.59 -23.90
N SER A 248 -8.66 14.68 -25.12
CA SER A 248 -8.23 13.50 -25.87
C SER A 248 -7.01 12.82 -25.25
N ASP A 249 -6.06 13.58 -24.64
CA ASP A 249 -4.96 13.01 -23.87
C ASP A 249 -5.48 12.17 -22.71
N TRP A 250 -6.46 12.75 -21.96
CA TRP A 250 -7.06 12.07 -20.82
C TRP A 250 -7.82 10.81 -21.23
N THR A 251 -8.70 10.92 -22.22
CA THR A 251 -9.55 9.80 -22.65
C THR A 251 -8.72 8.60 -23.12
N ALA A 252 -7.65 8.85 -23.88
CA ALA A 252 -6.74 7.80 -24.32
C ALA A 252 -5.99 7.15 -23.17
N GLY A 253 -5.49 7.95 -22.24
CA GLY A 253 -4.76 7.44 -21.06
C GLY A 253 -5.65 6.64 -20.13
N GLU A 254 -6.83 7.15 -19.79
CA GLU A 254 -7.79 6.46 -18.91
C GLU A 254 -8.22 5.12 -19.51
N ALA A 255 -8.52 5.07 -20.81
CA ALA A 255 -8.88 3.83 -21.50
C ALA A 255 -7.75 2.79 -21.46
N LEU A 256 -6.51 3.21 -21.70
CA LEU A 256 -5.33 2.36 -21.60
C LEU A 256 -5.15 1.79 -20.19
N GLY A 257 -5.22 2.66 -19.17
CA GLY A 257 -5.09 2.24 -17.77
C GLY A 257 -6.15 1.20 -17.37
N ARG A 258 -7.43 1.43 -17.72
CA ARG A 258 -8.53 0.49 -17.44
C ARG A 258 -8.34 -0.86 -18.14
N GLN A 259 -7.85 -0.89 -19.38
CA GLN A 259 -7.57 -2.13 -20.11
C GLN A 259 -6.44 -2.91 -19.44
N ILE A 260 -5.36 -2.25 -19.03
CA ILE A 260 -4.23 -2.90 -18.34
C ILE A 260 -4.66 -3.47 -16.99
N ALA A 261 -5.48 -2.75 -16.23
CA ALA A 261 -6.03 -3.23 -14.97
C ALA A 261 -6.73 -4.60 -15.12
N SER A 262 -7.35 -4.89 -16.25
CA SER A 262 -8.04 -6.16 -16.50
C SER A 262 -7.10 -7.38 -16.41
N VAL A 263 -5.85 -7.24 -16.81
CA VAL A 263 -4.81 -8.29 -16.74
C VAL A 263 -4.47 -8.58 -15.28
N PHE A 264 -4.24 -7.52 -14.49
CA PHE A 264 -3.94 -7.65 -13.07
C PHE A 264 -5.13 -8.17 -12.28
N ALA A 265 -6.34 -7.71 -12.59
CA ALA A 265 -7.56 -8.21 -11.99
C ALA A 265 -7.80 -9.70 -12.30
N ALA A 266 -7.51 -10.14 -13.53
CA ALA A 266 -7.58 -11.56 -13.90
C ALA A 266 -6.59 -12.41 -13.08
N ARG A 267 -5.33 -11.93 -12.92
CA ARG A 267 -4.35 -12.59 -12.04
C ARG A 267 -4.86 -12.63 -10.59
N GLY A 268 -5.35 -11.50 -10.07
CA GLY A 268 -5.80 -11.37 -8.68
C GLY A 268 -6.98 -12.29 -8.33
N ARG A 269 -7.87 -12.54 -9.28
CA ARG A 269 -8.96 -13.53 -9.10
C ARG A 269 -8.46 -14.98 -9.07
N ASN A 270 -7.26 -15.26 -9.59
CA ASN A 270 -6.69 -16.60 -9.77
C ASN A 270 -5.37 -16.80 -9.02
N ASP A 271 -5.08 -16.00 -8.01
CA ASP A 271 -3.84 -16.06 -7.24
C ASP A 271 -3.92 -16.92 -5.98
N ASN A 272 -5.01 -17.64 -5.76
CA ASN A 272 -5.34 -18.47 -4.59
C ASN A 272 -5.76 -17.68 -3.33
N THR A 273 -5.85 -16.37 -3.34
CA THR A 273 -6.28 -15.58 -2.16
C THR A 273 -7.66 -16.00 -1.66
N SER A 274 -8.58 -16.39 -2.53
CA SER A 274 -9.92 -16.88 -2.16
C SER A 274 -9.89 -18.12 -1.25
N LYS A 275 -8.76 -18.85 -1.21
CA LYS A 275 -8.56 -20.05 -0.37
C LYS A 275 -7.75 -19.76 0.89
N ALA A 276 -7.30 -18.52 1.10
CA ALA A 276 -6.38 -18.18 2.18
C ALA A 276 -6.96 -18.37 3.59
N VAL A 277 -8.26 -18.25 3.75
CA VAL A 277 -8.95 -18.45 5.04
C VAL A 277 -8.98 -19.93 5.44
N GLY A 278 -9.20 -20.84 4.51
CA GLY A 278 -9.39 -22.26 4.79
C GLY A 278 -10.72 -22.60 5.47
N THR A 279 -10.76 -23.77 6.11
CA THR A 279 -11.94 -24.32 6.78
C THR A 279 -11.61 -24.77 8.21
N PRO A 280 -12.60 -24.89 9.11
CA PRO A 280 -12.37 -25.39 10.48
C PRO A 280 -11.63 -26.75 10.54
N ALA A 281 -11.93 -27.67 9.63
CA ALA A 281 -11.24 -28.97 9.56
C ALA A 281 -9.75 -28.79 9.21
N GLN A 282 -9.43 -27.88 8.29
CA GLN A 282 -8.03 -27.59 7.94
C GLN A 282 -7.30 -26.88 9.09
N TRP A 283 -7.97 -26.01 9.85
CA TRP A 283 -7.37 -25.37 11.03
C TRP A 283 -7.04 -26.39 12.12
N ALA A 284 -7.98 -27.33 12.40
CA ALA A 284 -7.75 -28.41 13.33
C ALA A 284 -6.57 -29.31 12.90
N GLN A 285 -6.42 -29.57 11.60
CA GLN A 285 -5.30 -30.34 11.09
C GLN A 285 -3.93 -29.69 11.37
N LEU A 286 -3.83 -28.35 11.24
CA LEU A 286 -2.59 -27.61 11.57
C LEU A 286 -2.19 -27.81 13.05
N GLU A 287 -3.17 -27.84 13.95
CA GLU A 287 -2.95 -28.11 15.37
C GLU A 287 -2.45 -29.55 15.60
N GLU A 288 -3.10 -30.54 14.98
CA GLU A 288 -2.70 -31.94 15.09
C GLU A 288 -1.31 -32.20 14.49
N ASP A 289 -0.97 -31.53 13.38
CA ASP A 289 0.35 -31.63 12.77
C ASP A 289 1.46 -31.09 13.71
N ALA A 290 1.19 -30.02 14.46
CA ALA A 290 2.13 -29.51 15.46
C ALA A 290 2.29 -30.48 16.63
N LYS A 291 1.19 -31.03 17.16
CA LYS A 291 1.20 -32.07 18.22
C LYS A 291 1.95 -33.32 17.78
N ALA A 292 1.77 -33.77 16.53
CA ALA A 292 2.46 -34.93 15.98
C ALA A 292 3.98 -34.75 15.91
N ARG A 293 4.46 -33.48 15.82
CA ARG A 293 5.88 -33.15 15.92
C ARG A 293 6.39 -33.04 17.37
N GLY A 294 5.52 -33.23 18.38
CA GLY A 294 5.86 -33.11 19.79
C GLY A 294 5.88 -31.67 20.31
N GLU A 295 5.30 -30.73 19.55
CA GLU A 295 5.31 -29.32 19.88
C GLU A 295 3.96 -28.85 20.46
N ILE A 296 4.00 -27.80 21.29
CA ILE A 296 2.80 -27.10 21.74
C ILE A 296 2.25 -26.28 20.57
N PRO A 297 1.02 -26.54 20.09
CA PRO A 297 0.45 -25.77 18.99
C PRO A 297 0.07 -24.35 19.43
N TRP A 298 0.14 -23.39 18.51
CA TRP A 298 -0.44 -22.07 18.70
C TRP A 298 -1.96 -22.19 18.96
N MET A 299 -2.48 -21.31 19.81
CA MET A 299 -3.91 -21.09 19.99
C MET A 299 -4.25 -19.60 20.02
N SER A 300 -5.46 -19.25 19.59
CA SER A 300 -5.99 -17.90 19.83
C SER A 300 -6.13 -17.64 21.32
N LEU A 301 -5.62 -16.50 21.77
CA LEU A 301 -5.75 -16.03 23.16
C LEU A 301 -6.92 -15.06 23.33
N GLU A 302 -7.69 -14.83 22.27
CA GLU A 302 -8.93 -14.03 22.34
C GLU A 302 -10.05 -14.85 22.99
N ILE A 303 -10.97 -14.18 23.68
CA ILE A 303 -12.11 -14.82 24.33
C ILE A 303 -13.39 -14.17 23.78
N PRO A 304 -14.19 -14.91 23.02
CA PRO A 304 -13.95 -16.30 22.54
C PRO A 304 -12.82 -16.38 21.53
N LYS A 305 -12.33 -17.59 21.29
CA LYS A 305 -11.22 -17.84 20.37
C LYS A 305 -11.61 -17.50 18.94
N ARG A 306 -10.90 -16.57 18.33
CA ARG A 306 -11.08 -16.22 16.92
C ARG A 306 -10.39 -17.26 16.01
N PRO A 307 -10.94 -17.54 14.83
CA PRO A 307 -10.26 -18.35 13.80
C PRO A 307 -8.86 -17.82 13.46
N PRO A 308 -7.90 -18.67 13.10
CA PRO A 308 -6.56 -18.23 12.72
C PRO A 308 -6.60 -17.32 11.47
N MET A 309 -5.82 -16.26 11.49
CA MET A 309 -5.80 -15.27 10.41
C MET A 309 -5.09 -15.82 9.17
N LEU A 310 -5.85 -16.07 8.10
CA LEU A 310 -5.37 -16.42 6.75
C LEU A 310 -4.35 -17.57 6.71
N PRO A 311 -4.64 -18.75 7.29
CA PRO A 311 -3.65 -19.81 7.45
C PRO A 311 -3.05 -20.32 6.13
N PHE A 312 -3.71 -20.11 5.01
CA PHE A 312 -3.25 -20.56 3.69
C PHE A 312 -2.79 -19.42 2.77
N PHE A 313 -2.54 -18.22 3.31
CA PHE A 313 -1.99 -17.11 2.52
C PHE A 313 -0.60 -17.45 1.95
N GLY A 314 0.16 -18.32 2.60
CA GLY A 314 1.42 -18.87 2.08
C GLY A 314 1.32 -19.63 0.76
N ASN A 315 0.10 -19.91 0.26
CA ASN A 315 -0.17 -20.54 -1.04
C ASN A 315 -0.59 -19.53 -2.13
N VAL A 316 -0.62 -18.24 -1.82
CA VAL A 316 -0.90 -17.18 -2.80
C VAL A 316 0.26 -17.09 -3.79
N LYS A 317 -0.03 -16.79 -5.06
CA LYS A 317 1.01 -16.68 -6.10
C LYS A 317 1.88 -15.43 -5.87
N PRO A 318 3.18 -15.57 -5.67
CA PRO A 318 4.11 -14.46 -5.54
C PRO A 318 4.36 -13.74 -6.88
N PHE A 319 4.96 -12.56 -6.83
CA PHE A 319 5.31 -11.77 -8.00
C PHE A 319 6.75 -12.00 -8.49
N LEU A 320 7.70 -12.16 -7.59
CA LEU A 320 9.14 -12.14 -7.90
C LEU A 320 9.73 -13.53 -8.16
N PHE A 321 9.06 -14.56 -7.70
CA PHE A 321 9.51 -15.96 -7.80
C PHE A 321 8.30 -16.92 -7.86
N ASP A 322 8.55 -18.21 -7.90
CA ASP A 322 7.52 -19.25 -7.95
C ASP A 322 7.17 -19.84 -6.57
N SER A 323 6.15 -20.68 -6.52
CA SER A 323 5.70 -21.33 -5.29
C SER A 323 6.71 -22.33 -4.71
N LEU A 324 7.62 -22.88 -5.52
CA LEU A 324 8.69 -23.76 -5.02
C LEU A 324 9.74 -22.95 -4.26
N THR A 325 10.02 -21.75 -4.74
CA THR A 325 10.92 -20.80 -4.07
C THR A 325 10.35 -20.35 -2.71
N VAL A 326 9.02 -20.21 -2.57
CA VAL A 326 8.38 -19.95 -1.26
C VAL A 326 8.75 -21.04 -0.25
N ILE A 327 8.69 -22.30 -0.67
CA ILE A 327 9.06 -23.45 0.18
C ILE A 327 10.56 -23.46 0.50
N ALA A 328 11.40 -23.13 -0.49
CA ALA A 328 12.86 -23.09 -0.32
C ALA A 328 13.32 -21.96 0.61
N LEU A 329 12.58 -20.83 0.65
CA LEU A 329 12.83 -19.70 1.55
C LEU A 329 12.30 -19.91 2.97
N ARG A 330 11.50 -20.97 3.22
CA ARG A 330 11.07 -21.32 4.57
C ARG A 330 12.28 -21.67 5.42
N PRO A 331 12.53 -20.98 6.55
CA PRO A 331 13.67 -21.29 7.42
C PRO A 331 13.50 -22.64 8.13
N GLY A 332 14.57 -23.12 8.76
CA GLY A 332 14.53 -24.28 9.66
C GLY A 332 13.54 -24.08 10.83
N PRO A 333 13.29 -25.13 11.63
CA PRO A 333 12.34 -25.05 12.74
C PRO A 333 12.82 -24.08 13.83
N PRO A 334 11.86 -23.47 14.58
CA PRO A 334 12.19 -22.75 15.81
C PRO A 334 12.72 -23.73 16.88
N PRO A 335 13.31 -23.23 17.98
CA PRO A 335 13.60 -24.08 19.14
C PRO A 335 12.35 -24.84 19.58
N SER A 336 12.51 -26.13 19.95
CA SER A 336 11.37 -26.92 20.45
C SER A 336 10.76 -26.23 21.69
N THR A 337 9.44 -26.28 21.78
CA THR A 337 8.67 -25.69 22.88
C THR A 337 9.06 -26.24 24.27
N SER A 338 9.71 -27.41 24.34
CA SER A 338 10.22 -28.01 25.57
C SER A 338 11.72 -27.75 25.84
N SER A 339 12.44 -27.14 24.89
CA SER A 339 13.89 -26.93 24.96
C SER A 339 14.31 -25.87 25.98
N ASP A 340 15.56 -25.93 26.45
CA ASP A 340 16.12 -24.89 27.30
C ASP A 340 16.40 -23.60 26.53
N GLU A 341 16.63 -23.68 25.23
CA GLU A 341 16.73 -22.51 24.35
C GLU A 341 15.41 -21.73 24.33
N MET A 342 14.26 -22.40 24.17
CA MET A 342 12.94 -21.77 24.23
C MET A 342 12.69 -21.13 25.61
N LYS A 343 13.04 -21.79 26.70
CA LYS A 343 12.92 -21.22 28.06
C LYS A 343 13.75 -19.95 28.22
N SER A 344 14.95 -19.92 27.66
CA SER A 344 15.82 -18.74 27.65
C SER A 344 15.20 -17.58 26.89
N GLU A 345 14.65 -17.82 25.70
CA GLU A 345 13.96 -16.80 24.91
C GLU A 345 12.71 -16.26 25.64
N ILE A 346 11.92 -17.12 26.30
CA ILE A 346 10.77 -16.71 27.12
C ILE A 346 11.22 -15.78 28.25
N SER A 347 12.30 -16.14 28.95
CA SER A 347 12.86 -15.35 30.04
C SER A 347 13.35 -13.98 29.57
N GLU A 348 13.94 -13.91 28.37
CA GLU A 348 14.33 -12.65 27.74
C GLU A 348 13.11 -11.78 27.47
N VAL A 349 12.05 -12.30 26.85
CA VAL A 349 10.79 -11.57 26.60
C VAL A 349 10.19 -11.04 27.90
N LEU A 350 10.12 -11.86 28.95
CA LEU A 350 9.61 -11.48 30.27
C LEU A 350 10.41 -10.30 30.85
N SER A 351 11.73 -10.31 30.69
CA SER A 351 12.61 -9.24 31.21
C SER A 351 12.29 -7.87 30.57
N TYR A 352 12.01 -7.85 29.26
CA TYR A 352 11.65 -6.61 28.57
C TYR A 352 10.28 -6.07 28.98
N THR A 353 9.28 -6.94 29.12
CA THR A 353 7.94 -6.52 29.51
C THR A 353 7.83 -6.10 30.97
N THR A 354 8.62 -6.71 31.86
CA THR A 354 8.69 -6.36 33.29
C THR A 354 9.40 -5.03 33.51
N ASN A 355 10.44 -4.73 32.74
CA ASN A 355 11.29 -3.56 32.88
C ASN A 355 11.08 -2.52 31.77
N ALA A 356 9.87 -2.45 31.21
CA ALA A 356 9.58 -1.56 30.10
C ALA A 356 9.80 -0.08 30.47
N THR A 357 10.64 0.59 29.68
CA THR A 357 10.94 2.01 29.80
C THR A 357 10.01 2.85 28.93
N ARG A 358 9.98 4.17 29.15
CA ARG A 358 9.24 5.09 28.29
C ARG A 358 9.70 5.02 26.83
N GLU A 359 11.00 4.83 26.59
CA GLU A 359 11.54 4.64 25.24
C GLU A 359 11.08 3.31 24.62
N ASN A 360 10.98 2.25 25.40
CA ASN A 360 10.38 0.99 24.95
C ASN A 360 8.94 1.20 24.45
N PHE A 361 8.12 1.95 25.19
CA PHE A 361 6.76 2.29 24.75
C PHE A 361 6.75 3.09 23.44
N ARG A 362 7.65 4.09 23.30
CA ARG A 362 7.78 4.86 22.05
C ARG A 362 8.05 3.95 20.86
N ILE A 363 9.06 3.07 20.97
CA ILE A 363 9.44 2.13 19.91
C ILE A 363 8.28 1.19 19.57
N VAL A 364 7.64 0.59 20.58
CA VAL A 364 6.51 -0.33 20.39
C VAL A 364 5.35 0.35 19.67
N HIS A 365 4.98 1.56 20.09
CA HIS A 365 3.84 2.27 19.48
C HIS A 365 4.15 2.82 18.10
N PHE A 366 5.38 3.24 17.83
CA PHE A 366 5.79 3.66 16.48
C PHE A 366 5.65 2.52 15.45
N TRP A 367 6.04 1.29 15.83
CA TRP A 367 5.96 0.10 15.00
C TRP A 367 4.74 -0.79 15.30
N ALA A 368 3.71 -0.28 15.96
CA ALA A 368 2.56 -1.12 16.32
C ALA A 368 1.80 -1.64 15.11
N ASP A 369 1.54 -0.77 14.14
CA ASP A 369 0.89 -1.06 12.86
C ASP A 369 -0.34 -1.98 12.98
N GLY A 370 -1.10 -1.76 14.06
CA GLY A 370 -2.25 -2.57 14.44
C GLY A 370 -3.55 -2.14 13.76
N VAL A 371 -4.65 -2.40 14.46
CA VAL A 371 -6.02 -2.04 14.02
C VAL A 371 -6.11 -0.56 13.65
N SER A 372 -6.85 -0.27 12.58
CA SER A 372 -7.06 1.09 12.03
C SER A 372 -5.79 1.80 11.55
N THR A 373 -4.70 1.07 11.29
CA THR A 373 -3.52 1.60 10.62
C THR A 373 -3.40 1.05 9.21
N TYR A 374 -2.52 1.64 8.43
CA TYR A 374 -2.19 1.16 7.08
C TYR A 374 -1.30 -0.09 7.06
N THR A 375 -1.07 -0.74 8.22
CA THR A 375 -0.30 -1.99 8.41
C THR A 375 1.22 -1.84 8.14
N PRO A 376 2.08 -2.81 8.48
CA PRO A 376 3.53 -2.69 8.25
C PRO A 376 3.91 -2.37 6.79
N PRO A 377 3.33 -2.99 5.75
CA PRO A 377 3.62 -2.60 4.37
C PRO A 377 3.33 -1.13 4.06
N GLY A 378 2.17 -0.61 4.49
CA GLY A 378 1.85 0.80 4.29
C GLY A 378 2.74 1.75 5.10
N HIS A 379 3.32 1.30 6.23
CA HIS A 379 4.31 2.07 6.97
C HIS A 379 5.62 2.21 6.16
N TRP A 380 6.07 1.13 5.53
CA TRP A 380 7.23 1.18 4.65
C TRP A 380 6.95 1.99 3.37
N ASP A 381 5.73 1.96 2.84
CA ASP A 381 5.30 2.87 1.77
C ASP A 381 5.40 4.34 2.19
N ALA A 382 4.99 4.69 3.43
CA ALA A 382 5.11 6.05 3.96
C ALA A 382 6.58 6.49 4.07
N ILE A 383 7.45 5.64 4.61
CA ILE A 383 8.90 5.88 4.72
C ILE A 383 9.50 6.08 3.32
N ALA A 384 9.16 5.22 2.37
CA ALA A 384 9.63 5.31 0.99
C ALA A 384 9.17 6.62 0.33
N ALA A 385 7.89 6.99 0.49
CA ALA A 385 7.34 8.20 -0.10
C ALA A 385 8.05 9.48 0.40
N GLU A 386 8.34 9.58 1.71
CA GLU A 386 9.08 10.70 2.28
C GLU A 386 10.48 10.87 1.65
N ASP A 387 11.15 9.77 1.36
CA ASP A 387 12.50 9.82 0.76
C ASP A 387 12.44 10.00 -0.77
N PHE A 388 11.45 9.42 -1.46
CA PHE A 388 11.27 9.58 -2.91
C PHE A 388 10.93 11.03 -3.30
N VAL A 389 10.13 11.75 -2.49
CA VAL A 389 9.86 13.19 -2.69
C VAL A 389 11.17 14.00 -2.77
N LYS A 390 12.20 13.63 -1.98
CA LYS A 390 13.50 14.32 -1.95
C LYS A 390 14.37 13.98 -3.16
N LYS A 391 14.05 12.89 -3.89
CA LYS A 391 14.87 12.36 -4.99
C LYS A 391 14.51 12.91 -6.37
N ASN A 392 13.43 13.67 -6.48
CA ASN A 392 12.95 14.20 -7.76
C ASN A 392 12.86 13.13 -8.87
N PHE A 393 12.34 11.95 -8.54
CA PHE A 393 12.09 10.88 -9.51
C PHE A 393 10.98 11.28 -10.49
N SER A 394 11.02 10.77 -11.72
CA SER A 394 9.91 10.85 -12.66
C SER A 394 8.70 10.03 -12.17
N GLU A 395 7.50 10.30 -12.68
CA GLU A 395 6.29 9.57 -12.33
C GLU A 395 6.44 8.06 -12.59
N VAL A 396 7.03 7.68 -13.73
CA VAL A 396 7.26 6.27 -14.06
C VAL A 396 8.31 5.62 -13.15
N ARG A 397 9.33 6.36 -12.70
CA ARG A 397 10.31 5.86 -11.74
C ARG A 397 9.72 5.72 -10.34
N TRP A 398 8.83 6.62 -9.94
CA TRP A 398 8.03 6.45 -8.74
C TRP A 398 7.22 5.15 -8.78
N ALA A 399 6.50 4.90 -9.87
CA ALA A 399 5.71 3.68 -10.02
C ALA A 399 6.57 2.42 -10.01
N ARG A 400 7.73 2.44 -10.70
CA ARG A 400 8.71 1.35 -10.64
C ARG A 400 9.14 1.04 -9.22
N ASN A 401 9.56 2.06 -8.49
CA ASN A 401 10.13 1.90 -7.15
C ASN A 401 9.07 1.43 -6.15
N MET A 402 7.84 1.96 -6.22
CA MET A 402 6.72 1.48 -5.42
C MET A 402 6.32 0.05 -5.80
N ALA A 403 6.35 -0.31 -7.09
CA ALA A 403 6.06 -1.68 -7.52
C ALA A 403 7.11 -2.67 -6.99
N LEU A 404 8.39 -2.32 -7.04
CA LEU A 404 9.47 -3.14 -6.46
C LEU A 404 9.27 -3.33 -4.96
N LEU A 405 9.04 -2.27 -4.19
CA LEU A 405 8.80 -2.33 -2.75
C LEU A 405 7.59 -3.22 -2.44
N ASN A 406 6.46 -2.93 -3.03
CA ASN A 406 5.20 -3.58 -2.67
C ASN A 406 5.10 -5.05 -3.14
N MET A 407 5.68 -5.39 -4.30
CA MET A 407 5.82 -6.80 -4.71
C MET A 407 6.71 -7.56 -3.73
N THR A 408 7.78 -6.94 -3.25
CA THR A 408 8.70 -7.53 -2.25
C THR A 408 7.96 -7.81 -0.95
N GLU A 409 7.18 -6.85 -0.45
CA GLU A 409 6.45 -7.01 0.80
C GLU A 409 5.32 -8.05 0.69
N MET A 410 4.62 -8.12 -0.44
CA MET A 410 3.64 -9.19 -0.66
C MET A 410 4.30 -10.56 -0.65
N ASP A 411 5.43 -10.72 -1.32
CA ASP A 411 6.14 -11.99 -1.39
C ASP A 411 6.75 -12.36 -0.03
N ALA A 412 7.21 -11.38 0.74
CA ALA A 412 7.62 -11.54 2.15
C ALA A 412 6.45 -12.00 3.04
N ALA A 413 5.25 -11.45 2.85
CA ALA A 413 4.04 -11.92 3.52
C ALA A 413 3.74 -13.38 3.21
N ILE A 414 3.87 -13.79 1.93
CA ILE A 414 3.62 -15.17 1.50
C ILE A 414 4.60 -16.14 2.18
N VAL A 415 5.91 -15.84 2.16
CA VAL A 415 6.93 -16.68 2.81
C VAL A 415 6.73 -16.72 4.33
N CYS A 416 6.45 -15.57 4.94
CA CYS A 416 6.18 -15.46 6.38
C CYS A 416 4.97 -16.31 6.78
N TRP A 417 3.82 -16.19 6.09
CA TRP A 417 2.60 -16.96 6.39
C TRP A 417 2.77 -18.44 6.10
N ASN A 418 3.50 -18.80 5.04
CA ASN A 418 3.89 -20.20 4.78
C ASN A 418 4.64 -20.79 5.96
N THR A 419 5.61 -20.06 6.51
CA THR A 419 6.41 -20.48 7.66
C THR A 419 5.58 -20.56 8.94
N LYS A 420 4.77 -19.54 9.24
CA LYS A 420 3.93 -19.47 10.44
C LYS A 420 3.02 -20.68 10.57
N TYR A 421 2.33 -21.01 9.53
CA TYR A 421 1.32 -22.07 9.56
C TYR A 421 1.89 -23.46 9.32
N PHE A 422 3.11 -23.55 8.79
CA PHE A 422 3.83 -24.83 8.76
C PHE A 422 4.32 -25.26 10.14
N TYR A 423 4.90 -24.33 10.92
CA TYR A 423 5.40 -24.66 12.27
C TYR A 423 4.34 -24.53 13.35
N PHE A 424 3.40 -23.64 13.21
CA PHE A 424 2.28 -23.40 14.11
C PHE A 424 2.69 -23.12 15.56
N ASN A 425 3.77 -22.34 15.72
CA ASN A 425 4.48 -22.13 16.98
C ASN A 425 3.73 -21.16 17.91
N PRO A 426 3.64 -21.44 19.25
CA PRO A 426 2.90 -20.62 20.21
C PRO A 426 3.56 -19.25 20.45
N ARG A 427 2.74 -18.28 20.89
CA ARG A 427 3.21 -16.96 21.31
C ARG A 427 3.86 -17.01 22.69
N PRO A 428 4.80 -16.06 23.03
CA PRO A 428 5.43 -16.00 24.35
C PRO A 428 4.41 -15.99 25.50
N THR A 429 3.31 -15.22 25.37
CA THR A 429 2.22 -15.14 26.36
C THR A 429 1.42 -16.43 26.53
N GLN A 430 1.42 -17.32 25.54
CA GLN A 430 0.83 -18.66 25.66
C GLN A 430 1.73 -19.58 26.47
N MET A 431 3.05 -19.44 26.29
CA MET A 431 4.05 -20.23 27.00
C MET A 431 4.26 -19.78 28.43
N ASP A 432 4.21 -18.45 28.68
CA ASP A 432 4.27 -17.85 30.02
C ASP A 432 3.21 -16.76 30.17
N PRO A 433 2.08 -17.04 30.84
CA PRO A 433 1.02 -16.08 31.08
C PRO A 433 1.40 -14.88 31.99
N SER A 434 2.57 -14.91 32.62
CA SER A 434 3.08 -13.77 33.41
C SER A 434 3.55 -12.62 32.53
N ILE A 435 3.86 -12.87 31.27
CA ILE A 435 4.24 -11.86 30.27
C ILE A 435 3.03 -10.95 30.01
N LYS A 436 3.19 -9.65 30.32
CA LYS A 436 2.19 -8.60 30.02
C LYS A 436 2.63 -7.84 28.79
N THR A 437 1.91 -8.00 27.68
CA THR A 437 2.27 -7.37 26.42
C THR A 437 2.05 -5.86 26.43
N LEU A 438 2.89 -5.12 25.71
CA LEU A 438 2.77 -3.66 25.55
C LEU A 438 1.91 -3.27 24.33
N THR A 439 1.38 -4.23 23.60
CA THR A 439 0.48 -4.04 22.47
C THR A 439 -0.48 -5.24 22.35
N GLY A 440 -1.46 -5.17 21.48
CA GLY A 440 -2.36 -6.28 21.20
C GLY A 440 -1.64 -7.52 20.69
N ILE A 441 -2.12 -8.70 21.08
CA ILE A 441 -1.55 -9.99 20.67
C ILE A 441 -2.14 -10.34 19.29
N PRO A 442 -1.30 -10.54 18.24
CA PRO A 442 -1.80 -10.89 16.92
C PRO A 442 -2.42 -12.31 16.89
N ASN A 443 -3.55 -12.45 16.18
CA ASN A 443 -4.28 -13.72 16.09
C ASN A 443 -3.73 -14.67 15.01
N PHE A 444 -2.43 -14.97 15.08
CA PHE A 444 -1.69 -15.91 14.21
C PHE A 444 -0.41 -16.40 14.92
N PRO A 445 0.17 -17.54 14.49
CA PRO A 445 1.36 -18.13 15.10
C PRO A 445 2.56 -17.18 15.20
N SER A 446 3.46 -17.48 16.17
CA SER A 446 4.60 -16.61 16.46
C SER A 446 5.67 -16.66 15.38
N TYR A 447 6.27 -17.82 15.13
CA TYR A 447 7.42 -18.01 14.24
C TYR A 447 7.04 -17.96 12.77
N ILE A 448 7.66 -17.09 11.97
CA ILE A 448 8.60 -15.99 12.19
C ILE A 448 7.86 -14.66 12.35
N SER A 449 8.53 -13.61 12.88
CA SER A 449 7.91 -12.29 13.06
C SER A 449 7.54 -11.64 11.71
N GLY A 450 6.24 -11.28 11.55
CA GLY A 450 5.77 -10.59 10.35
C GLY A 450 6.42 -9.22 10.15
N HIS A 451 6.48 -8.39 11.21
CA HIS A 451 7.15 -7.08 11.16
C HIS A 451 8.61 -7.19 10.74
N SER A 452 9.34 -8.17 11.29
CA SER A 452 10.74 -8.40 10.92
C SER A 452 10.88 -8.79 9.46
N THR A 453 10.00 -9.66 8.97
CA THR A 453 10.04 -10.14 7.58
C THR A 453 9.72 -9.01 6.58
N PHE A 454 8.67 -8.22 6.84
CA PHE A 454 8.36 -7.04 6.03
C PHE A 454 9.51 -6.04 6.06
N SER A 455 10.02 -5.73 7.25
CA SER A 455 11.05 -4.71 7.41
C SER A 455 12.39 -5.09 6.78
N GLY A 456 12.81 -6.36 6.91
CA GLY A 456 14.01 -6.86 6.24
C GLY A 456 13.89 -6.78 4.71
N ALA A 457 12.72 -7.15 4.17
CA ALA A 457 12.43 -7.10 2.75
C ALA A 457 12.42 -5.66 2.21
N ALA A 458 11.68 -4.76 2.87
CA ALA A 458 11.59 -3.35 2.50
C ALA A 458 12.94 -2.64 2.59
N ALA A 459 13.68 -2.82 3.69
CA ALA A 459 15.00 -2.20 3.87
C ALA A 459 16.00 -2.63 2.79
N THR A 460 15.96 -3.89 2.37
CA THR A 460 16.84 -4.42 1.33
C THR A 460 16.59 -3.74 -0.02
N ILE A 461 15.35 -3.70 -0.48
CA ILE A 461 15.02 -3.08 -1.78
C ILE A 461 15.15 -1.55 -1.74
N LEU A 462 14.74 -0.89 -0.64
CA LEU A 462 14.91 0.56 -0.49
C LEU A 462 16.40 0.96 -0.40
N GLY A 463 17.23 0.14 0.25
CA GLY A 463 18.68 0.33 0.28
C GLY A 463 19.33 0.22 -1.09
N HIS A 464 18.79 -0.58 -2.01
CA HIS A 464 19.20 -0.60 -3.41
C HIS A 464 18.73 0.65 -4.18
N ILE A 465 17.45 1.05 -3.99
CA ILE A 465 16.87 2.22 -4.68
C ILE A 465 17.53 3.53 -4.24
N ILE A 466 17.86 3.67 -2.95
CA ILE A 466 18.49 4.87 -2.35
C ILE A 466 19.71 4.42 -1.52
N PRO A 467 20.86 4.12 -2.15
CA PRO A 467 22.01 3.53 -1.48
C PRO A 467 22.56 4.35 -0.31
N GLU A 468 22.50 5.68 -0.37
CA GLU A 468 22.94 6.56 0.71
C GLU A 468 22.05 6.48 1.97
N ARG A 469 20.86 5.87 1.89
CA ARG A 469 19.95 5.62 2.98
C ARG A 469 19.96 4.17 3.48
N ALA A 470 20.73 3.28 2.85
CA ALA A 470 20.72 1.84 3.14
C ALA A 470 20.93 1.53 4.63
N ASN A 471 21.92 2.15 5.27
CA ASN A 471 22.17 1.97 6.71
C ASN A 471 21.00 2.46 7.59
N ALA A 472 20.32 3.52 7.18
CA ALA A 472 19.17 4.02 7.91
C ALA A 472 17.97 3.06 7.80
N TYR A 473 17.72 2.51 6.60
CA TYR A 473 16.67 1.50 6.42
C TYR A 473 16.96 0.22 7.20
N ALA A 474 18.22 -0.26 7.20
CA ALA A 474 18.62 -1.40 8.01
C ALA A 474 18.37 -1.16 9.50
N ALA A 475 18.77 0.01 10.03
CA ALA A 475 18.54 0.36 11.43
C ALA A 475 17.02 0.45 11.77
N MET A 476 16.20 0.96 10.84
CA MET A 476 14.74 0.97 11.00
C MET A 476 14.18 -0.46 11.03
N ALA A 477 14.67 -1.36 10.19
CA ALA A 477 14.23 -2.76 10.18
C ALA A 477 14.60 -3.48 11.48
N GLU A 478 15.78 -3.24 12.02
CA GLU A 478 16.21 -3.75 13.32
C GLU A 478 15.34 -3.19 14.46
N GLU A 479 15.03 -1.87 14.45
CA GLU A 479 14.14 -1.27 15.46
C GLU A 479 12.73 -1.86 15.36
N ALA A 480 12.19 -2.05 14.15
CA ALA A 480 10.90 -2.70 13.94
C ALA A 480 10.87 -4.13 14.49
N ALA A 481 11.91 -4.93 14.23
CA ALA A 481 12.06 -6.28 14.76
C ALA A 481 12.15 -6.28 16.29
N ARG A 482 13.02 -5.44 16.84
CA ARG A 482 13.20 -5.27 18.28
C ARG A 482 11.92 -4.81 18.98
N SER A 483 11.10 -4.00 18.32
CA SER A 483 9.81 -3.57 18.88
C SER A 483 8.90 -4.73 19.24
N ARG A 484 8.97 -5.85 18.51
CA ARG A 484 8.13 -7.05 18.73
C ARG A 484 8.57 -7.85 19.94
N LEU A 485 9.89 -7.95 20.17
CA LEU A 485 10.46 -8.49 21.40
C LEU A 485 10.03 -7.66 22.60
N ILE A 486 10.28 -6.35 22.54
CA ILE A 486 9.92 -5.40 23.62
C ILE A 486 8.42 -5.44 23.92
N ALA A 487 7.59 -5.56 22.89
CA ALA A 487 6.14 -5.67 23.03
C ALA A 487 5.67 -6.97 23.70
N GLY A 488 6.54 -7.96 23.87
CA GLY A 488 6.20 -9.24 24.50
C GLY A 488 5.44 -10.22 23.62
N ILE A 489 5.43 -10.02 22.29
CA ILE A 489 4.61 -10.81 21.36
C ILE A 489 5.40 -11.72 20.43
N HIS A 490 6.73 -11.62 20.43
CA HIS A 490 7.65 -12.44 19.64
C HIS A 490 8.94 -12.76 20.42
N TYR A 491 9.56 -13.88 20.08
CA TYR A 491 10.88 -14.26 20.56
C TYR A 491 11.98 -13.50 19.81
N ASN A 492 13.12 -13.26 20.45
CA ASN A 492 14.17 -12.41 19.89
C ASN A 492 14.88 -13.07 18.70
N LYS A 493 15.67 -14.09 19.00
CA LYS A 493 16.55 -14.72 18.01
C LYS A 493 15.76 -15.55 17.01
N SER A 494 14.86 -16.39 17.49
CA SER A 494 14.08 -17.27 16.63
C SER A 494 13.09 -16.49 15.77
N ASP A 495 12.19 -15.69 16.33
CA ASP A 495 11.15 -15.02 15.55
C ASP A 495 11.66 -13.78 14.81
N CYS A 496 12.32 -12.87 15.56
CA CYS A 496 12.69 -11.56 15.01
C CYS A 496 13.95 -11.64 14.15
N GLY A 497 15.00 -12.30 14.62
CA GLY A 497 16.25 -12.42 13.87
C GLY A 497 16.09 -13.24 12.59
N VAL A 498 15.44 -14.42 12.68
CA VAL A 498 15.16 -15.22 11.48
C VAL A 498 14.21 -14.50 10.54
N GLY A 499 13.21 -13.76 11.07
CA GLY A 499 12.30 -12.97 10.26
C GLY A 499 13.00 -11.90 9.42
N LEU A 500 13.97 -11.17 9.99
CA LEU A 500 14.79 -10.20 9.24
C LEU A 500 15.55 -10.88 8.10
N THR A 501 16.26 -11.97 8.39
CA THR A 501 17.04 -12.72 7.37
C THR A 501 16.16 -13.24 6.23
N VAL A 502 14.97 -13.78 6.54
CA VAL A 502 14.02 -14.22 5.50
C VAL A 502 13.54 -13.04 4.67
N GLY A 503 13.26 -11.90 5.31
CA GLY A 503 12.90 -10.66 4.60
C GLY A 503 13.99 -10.19 3.66
N GLU A 504 15.24 -10.12 4.13
CA GLU A 504 16.43 -9.78 3.30
C GLU A 504 16.56 -10.72 2.09
N ASN A 505 16.39 -12.02 2.30
CA ASN A 505 16.44 -13.00 1.21
C ASN A 505 15.35 -12.75 0.16
N VAL A 506 14.13 -12.42 0.57
CA VAL A 506 13.05 -12.02 -0.35
C VAL A 506 13.39 -10.70 -1.06
N GLY A 507 13.89 -9.70 -0.33
CA GLY A 507 14.31 -8.41 -0.88
C GLY A 507 15.36 -8.54 -1.99
N ASN A 508 16.28 -9.51 -1.88
CA ASN A 508 17.29 -9.76 -2.91
C ASN A 508 16.72 -10.19 -4.27
N TYR A 509 15.55 -10.85 -4.32
CA TYR A 509 14.88 -11.11 -5.60
C TYR A 509 14.39 -9.83 -6.28
N ALA A 510 13.91 -8.85 -5.50
CA ALA A 510 13.54 -7.54 -6.04
C ALA A 510 14.77 -6.76 -6.51
N VAL A 511 15.89 -6.82 -5.79
CA VAL A 511 17.16 -6.21 -6.21
C VAL A 511 17.62 -6.81 -7.55
N GLN A 512 17.61 -8.14 -7.68
CA GLN A 512 17.94 -8.81 -8.95
C GLN A 512 17.03 -8.37 -10.10
N ARG A 513 15.73 -8.21 -9.83
CA ARG A 513 14.80 -7.68 -10.82
C ARG A 513 15.15 -6.25 -11.17
N ALA A 514 15.40 -5.38 -10.19
CA ALA A 514 15.74 -3.97 -10.40
C ALA A 514 16.97 -3.80 -11.29
N MET A 515 18.02 -4.60 -11.07
CA MET A 515 19.24 -4.60 -11.86
C MET A 515 19.05 -5.07 -13.31
N THR A 516 17.91 -5.65 -13.67
CA THR A 516 17.65 -6.26 -14.98
C THR A 516 16.37 -5.76 -15.66
N ASP A 517 15.76 -4.70 -15.13
CA ASP A 517 14.51 -4.18 -15.68
C ASP A 517 14.69 -3.06 -16.72
N GLY A 518 15.92 -2.62 -16.96
CA GLY A 518 16.26 -1.62 -17.99
C GLY A 518 16.11 -0.17 -17.55
N ALA A 519 15.92 0.08 -16.24
CA ALA A 519 15.75 1.42 -15.69
C ALA A 519 17.06 2.04 -15.13
N GLU A 520 18.15 1.28 -15.10
CA GLU A 520 19.48 1.71 -14.62
C GLU A 520 20.36 2.29 -15.71
#